data_a0ae98653f8d4c0047efb25b35120f61
#
_entry.id   a0ae98653f8d4c0047efb25b35120f61
#
_cell.length_a   1.000
_cell.length_b   1.000
_cell.length_c   1.000
_cell.angle_alpha   90.00
_cell.angle_beta   90.00
_cell.angle_gamma   90.00
#
_symmetry.space_group_name_H-M   'P 1'
#
loop_
_entity.id
_entity.type
_entity.pdbx_description
1 polymer ?
#
loop_
_entity_poly.entity_id
_entity_poly.type
_entity_poly.pdbx_seq_one_letter_code
_entity_poly.pdbx_strand_id
1 'polypeptide(L)'
;DTAFGQIATHAGIDTRTARRLQASYPREFDDLTNAIWQKEPTRRMVRTHLASDPMGSSTDGTVRAFVSDKFKTFDNVNLLEACLPQLIDNPAQFQVVSADVSEKRLYLRLKSLEQLGTGANVGDHMANGIGFGNSEVGAGSVNVHQLFWTLACTNGMQTQNKTRSSHI
;
A
#
# COMPACT_ATOMS: atom_id res chain seq x y z
N ASP A 1 -7.75 2.48 -11.41
CA ASP A 1 -6.71 3.43 -11.84
C ASP A 1 -6.52 4.54 -10.80
N THR A 2 -5.48 4.38 -10.00
CA THR A 2 -5.18 5.27 -8.87
C THR A 2 -4.73 6.65 -9.36
N ALA A 3 -3.85 6.68 -10.36
CA ALA A 3 -3.30 7.93 -10.90
C ALA A 3 -4.39 8.82 -11.47
N PHE A 4 -5.31 8.26 -12.23
CA PHE A 4 -6.43 9.01 -12.79
C PHE A 4 -7.29 9.67 -11.71
N GLY A 5 -7.62 8.92 -10.66
CA GLY A 5 -8.37 9.47 -9.52
C GLY A 5 -7.64 10.62 -8.83
N GLN A 6 -6.32 10.52 -8.69
CA GLN A 6 -5.48 11.58 -8.10
C GLN A 6 -5.40 12.82 -9.01
N ILE A 7 -5.28 12.64 -10.32
CA ILE A 7 -5.32 13.72 -11.32
C ILE A 7 -6.65 14.46 -11.25
N ALA A 8 -7.76 13.72 -11.28
CA ALA A 8 -9.10 14.30 -11.19
C ALA A 8 -9.31 15.07 -9.88
N THR A 9 -8.94 14.47 -8.76
CA THR A 9 -9.05 15.12 -7.44
C THR A 9 -8.23 16.40 -7.38
N HIS A 10 -7.03 16.38 -7.96
CA HIS A 10 -6.17 17.57 -7.99
C HIS A 10 -6.73 18.69 -8.89
N ALA A 11 -7.45 18.34 -9.95
CA ALA A 11 -8.20 19.29 -10.76
C ALA A 11 -9.52 19.75 -10.11
N GLY A 12 -9.84 19.27 -8.91
CA GLY A 12 -11.11 19.59 -8.24
C GLY A 12 -12.32 18.91 -8.87
N ILE A 13 -12.11 17.87 -9.68
CA ILE A 13 -13.16 17.13 -10.37
C ILE A 13 -13.35 15.78 -9.65
N ASP A 14 -14.59 15.44 -9.30
CA ASP A 14 -14.83 14.12 -8.75
C ASP A 14 -14.53 13.02 -9.77
N THR A 15 -14.00 11.90 -9.28
CA THR A 15 -13.47 10.82 -10.14
C THR A 15 -14.52 10.22 -11.08
N ARG A 16 -15.79 10.20 -10.67
CA ARG A 16 -16.88 9.65 -11.49
C ARG A 16 -17.19 10.57 -12.68
N THR A 17 -17.28 11.86 -12.42
CA THR A 17 -17.46 12.90 -13.46
C THR A 17 -16.27 12.94 -14.39
N ALA A 18 -15.04 12.89 -13.85
CA ALA A 18 -13.83 12.86 -14.64
C ALA A 18 -13.79 11.66 -15.61
N ARG A 19 -14.14 10.47 -15.15
CA ARG A 19 -14.22 9.28 -16.02
C ARG A 19 -15.25 9.43 -17.13
N ARG A 20 -16.40 10.01 -16.82
CA ARG A 20 -17.45 10.26 -17.82
C ARG A 20 -16.97 11.28 -18.86
N LEU A 21 -16.33 12.36 -18.42
CA LEU A 21 -15.77 13.37 -19.32
C LEU A 21 -14.67 12.77 -20.19
N GLN A 22 -13.73 12.03 -19.62
CA GLN A 22 -12.67 11.38 -20.38
C GLN A 22 -13.21 10.40 -21.43
N ALA A 23 -14.26 9.64 -21.09
CA ALA A 23 -14.86 8.67 -22.01
C ALA A 23 -15.62 9.32 -23.16
N SER A 24 -16.32 10.43 -22.91
CA SER A 24 -17.21 11.07 -23.88
C SER A 24 -16.58 12.29 -24.58
N TYR A 25 -15.68 12.97 -23.90
CA TYR A 25 -15.08 14.23 -24.30
C TYR A 25 -13.61 14.31 -23.88
N PRO A 26 -12.74 13.42 -24.41
CA PRO A 26 -11.36 13.31 -23.93
C PRO A 26 -10.53 14.59 -24.12
N ARG A 27 -10.69 15.27 -25.27
CA ARG A 27 -9.95 16.51 -25.55
C ARG A 27 -10.37 17.64 -24.62
N GLU A 28 -11.67 17.82 -24.45
CA GLU A 28 -12.24 18.83 -23.55
C GLU A 28 -11.87 18.58 -22.10
N PHE A 29 -11.77 17.30 -21.68
CA PHE A 29 -11.27 16.93 -20.36
C PHE A 29 -9.80 17.33 -20.18
N ASP A 30 -8.95 17.06 -21.17
CA ASP A 30 -7.54 17.42 -21.14
C ASP A 30 -7.36 18.94 -21.11
N ASP A 31 -8.09 19.68 -21.97
CA ASP A 31 -8.04 21.15 -22.04
C ASP A 31 -8.50 21.77 -20.72
N LEU A 32 -9.59 21.29 -20.13
CA LEU A 32 -10.09 21.75 -18.83
C LEU A 32 -9.08 21.49 -17.71
N THR A 33 -8.52 20.30 -17.65
CA THR A 33 -7.55 19.91 -16.64
C THR A 33 -6.28 20.77 -16.73
N ASN A 34 -5.78 20.96 -17.95
CA ASN A 34 -4.62 21.80 -18.19
C ASN A 34 -4.88 23.28 -17.85
N ALA A 35 -6.06 23.81 -18.19
CA ALA A 35 -6.44 25.18 -17.85
C ALA A 35 -6.49 25.42 -16.33
N ILE A 36 -7.03 24.45 -15.58
CA ILE A 36 -7.06 24.50 -14.11
C ILE A 36 -5.63 24.53 -13.54
N TRP A 37 -4.74 23.65 -14.03
CA TRP A 37 -3.37 23.58 -13.53
C TRP A 37 -2.49 24.76 -13.94
N GLN A 38 -2.76 25.37 -15.09
CA GLN A 38 -2.09 26.61 -15.48
C GLN A 38 -2.47 27.78 -14.59
N LYS A 39 -3.71 27.82 -14.11
CA LYS A 39 -4.21 28.87 -13.23
C LYS A 39 -3.65 28.75 -11.81
N GLU A 40 -3.50 27.53 -11.33
CA GLU A 40 -2.97 27.22 -9.99
C GLU A 40 -1.80 26.23 -10.07
N PRO A 41 -0.62 26.68 -10.56
CA PRO A 41 0.50 25.79 -10.76
C PRO A 41 1.05 25.29 -9.43
N THR A 42 1.00 23.98 -9.25
CA THR A 42 1.58 23.30 -8.10
C THR A 42 2.53 22.21 -8.56
N ARG A 43 3.66 22.06 -7.86
CA ARG A 43 4.58 20.96 -8.15
C ARG A 43 3.95 19.64 -7.75
N ARG A 44 4.10 18.64 -8.63
CA ARG A 44 3.64 17.27 -8.39
C ARG A 44 4.68 16.28 -8.84
N MET A 45 4.69 15.13 -8.17
CA MET A 45 5.50 14.00 -8.56
C MET A 45 4.61 13.02 -9.34
N VAL A 46 5.09 12.61 -10.50
CA VAL A 46 4.46 11.56 -11.31
C VAL A 46 5.29 10.29 -11.13
N ARG A 47 4.68 9.23 -10.67
CA ARG A 47 5.31 7.91 -10.64
C ARG A 47 4.85 7.12 -11.85
N THR A 48 5.81 6.63 -12.60
CA THR A 48 5.57 5.82 -13.80
C THR A 48 6.13 4.42 -13.62
N HIS A 49 5.50 3.47 -14.29
CA HIS A 49 6.06 2.15 -14.50
C HIS A 49 6.31 2.01 -15.99
N LEU A 50 7.57 1.87 -16.35
CA LEU A 50 7.96 1.59 -17.73
C LEU A 50 7.88 0.07 -17.92
N ALA A 51 7.13 -0.37 -18.93
CA ALA A 51 7.17 -1.75 -19.32
C ALA A 51 8.57 -2.04 -19.88
N SER A 52 9.34 -2.85 -19.16
CA SER A 52 10.61 -3.37 -19.68
C SER A 52 10.27 -4.49 -20.65
N ASP A 53 10.26 -4.17 -21.93
CA ASP A 53 10.39 -5.19 -22.95
C ASP A 53 11.82 -5.76 -22.86
N PRO A 54 12.00 -7.10 -22.79
CA PRO A 54 13.30 -7.73 -22.83
C PRO A 54 14.15 -7.34 -24.06
N MET A 55 13.51 -6.88 -25.11
CA MET A 55 14.13 -6.39 -26.34
C MET A 55 14.40 -4.88 -26.35
N GLY A 56 14.03 -4.16 -25.29
CA GLY A 56 14.33 -2.72 -25.13
C GLY A 56 13.57 -1.79 -26.09
N SER A 57 12.52 -2.26 -26.75
CA SER A 57 11.84 -1.55 -27.84
C SER A 57 10.55 -0.82 -27.41
N SER A 58 10.02 -1.08 -26.21
CA SER A 58 8.78 -0.45 -25.75
C SER A 58 9.08 0.79 -24.90
N THR A 59 8.58 1.95 -25.38
CA THR A 59 8.55 3.21 -24.62
C THR A 59 7.22 3.39 -23.89
N ASP A 60 6.34 2.39 -23.91
CA ASP A 60 5.04 2.47 -23.29
C ASP A 60 5.17 2.38 -21.77
N GLY A 61 4.80 3.45 -21.12
CA GLY A 61 4.79 3.55 -19.66
C GLY A 61 3.38 3.77 -19.11
N THR A 62 3.14 3.26 -17.92
CA THR A 62 1.90 3.51 -17.20
C THR A 62 2.13 4.50 -16.07
N VAL A 63 1.32 5.54 -15.99
CA VAL A 63 1.30 6.44 -14.84
C VAL A 63 0.64 5.72 -13.68
N ARG A 64 1.40 5.42 -12.63
CA ARG A 64 0.91 4.72 -11.44
C ARG A 64 0.35 5.67 -10.39
N ALA A 65 0.98 6.83 -10.22
CA ALA A 65 0.55 7.80 -9.22
C ALA A 65 0.84 9.24 -9.64
N PHE A 66 0.01 10.14 -9.14
CA PHE A 66 0.14 11.59 -9.24
C PHE A 66 0.01 12.16 -7.82
N VAL A 67 1.15 12.40 -7.16
CA VAL A 67 1.23 12.73 -5.74
C VAL A 67 1.89 14.08 -5.50
N SER A 68 1.89 14.56 -4.27
CA SER A 68 2.51 15.83 -3.95
C SER A 68 4.04 15.78 -4.12
N ASP A 69 4.67 16.93 -4.29
CA ASP A 69 6.14 17.09 -4.33
C ASP A 69 6.83 16.72 -3.01
N LYS A 70 6.06 16.67 -1.92
CA LYS A 70 6.53 16.23 -0.60
C LYS A 70 6.48 14.73 -0.39
N PHE A 71 5.94 14.00 -1.36
CA PHE A 71 5.86 12.54 -1.27
C PHE A 71 7.27 11.95 -1.31
N LYS A 72 7.62 11.22 -0.25
CA LYS A 72 8.89 10.48 -0.21
C LYS A 72 8.66 9.09 -0.80
N THR A 73 9.47 8.77 -1.80
CA THR A 73 9.43 7.44 -2.42
C THR A 73 9.99 6.41 -1.45
N PHE A 74 9.19 5.40 -1.18
CA PHE A 74 9.61 4.20 -0.48
C PHE A 74 8.91 3.02 -1.14
N ASP A 75 9.66 2.26 -1.89
CA ASP A 75 9.09 1.18 -2.69
C ASP A 75 8.85 -0.08 -1.86
N ASN A 76 7.94 -0.93 -2.33
CA ASN A 76 7.65 -2.19 -1.66
C ASN A 76 8.89 -3.07 -1.53
N VAL A 77 9.80 -3.01 -2.50
CA VAL A 77 11.07 -3.72 -2.46
C VAL A 77 11.95 -3.25 -1.30
N ASN A 78 12.00 -1.93 -1.03
CA ASN A 78 12.76 -1.40 0.11
C ASN A 78 12.22 -1.92 1.46
N LEU A 79 10.88 -2.01 1.57
CA LEU A 79 10.27 -2.59 2.76
C LEU A 79 10.64 -4.06 2.92
N LEU A 80 10.57 -4.83 1.83
CA LEU A 80 10.92 -6.25 1.86
C LEU A 80 12.40 -6.45 2.15
N GLU A 81 13.29 -5.68 1.55
CA GLU A 81 14.73 -5.72 1.81
C GLU A 81 15.08 -5.40 3.27
N ALA A 82 14.32 -4.51 3.90
CA ALA A 82 14.49 -4.22 5.32
C ALA A 82 13.98 -5.33 6.25
N CYS A 83 12.93 -6.05 5.85
CA CYS A 83 12.26 -7.06 6.67
C CYS A 83 12.77 -8.48 6.44
N LEU A 84 13.07 -8.85 5.19
CA LEU A 84 13.41 -10.23 4.81
C LEU A 84 14.66 -10.77 5.50
N PRO A 85 15.77 -10.04 5.67
CA PRO A 85 16.95 -10.57 6.37
C PRO A 85 16.61 -11.06 7.77
N GLN A 86 15.80 -10.29 8.51
CA GLN A 86 15.39 -10.67 9.88
C GLN A 86 14.55 -11.95 9.89
N LEU A 87 13.79 -12.21 8.85
CA LEU A 87 12.96 -13.40 8.72
C LEU A 87 13.79 -14.61 8.29
N ILE A 88 14.74 -14.40 7.36
CA ILE A 88 15.62 -15.47 6.86
C ILE A 88 16.61 -15.92 7.94
N ASP A 89 17.15 -14.97 8.70
CA ASP A 89 18.11 -15.25 9.77
C ASP A 89 17.44 -15.91 10.99
N ASN A 90 16.12 -15.74 11.15
CA ASN A 90 15.36 -16.26 12.27
C ASN A 90 14.10 -17.06 11.82
N PRO A 91 14.23 -18.08 10.98
CA PRO A 91 13.08 -18.79 10.42
C PRO A 91 12.26 -19.54 11.48
N ALA A 92 12.89 -19.86 12.61
CA ALA A 92 12.22 -20.51 13.73
C ALA A 92 11.38 -19.56 14.59
N GLN A 93 11.49 -18.24 14.39
CA GLN A 93 10.81 -17.25 15.23
C GLN A 93 9.53 -16.70 14.59
N PHE A 94 9.45 -16.65 13.25
CA PHE A 94 8.34 -16.01 12.56
C PHE A 94 7.78 -16.87 11.43
N GLN A 95 6.48 -16.81 11.30
CA GLN A 95 5.73 -17.38 10.17
C GLN A 95 5.05 -16.26 9.40
N VAL A 96 5.16 -16.27 8.08
CA VAL A 96 4.36 -15.41 7.21
C VAL A 96 2.92 -15.92 7.22
N VAL A 97 2.00 -15.09 7.70
CA VAL A 97 0.57 -15.43 7.75
C VAL A 97 -0.14 -14.98 6.49
N SER A 98 0.17 -13.77 6.03
CA SER A 98 -0.29 -13.28 4.74
C SER A 98 0.68 -12.27 4.14
N ALA A 99 0.72 -12.26 2.80
CA ALA A 99 1.39 -11.26 2.00
C ALA A 99 0.42 -10.87 0.87
N ASP A 100 -0.14 -9.68 0.99
CA ASP A 100 -1.16 -9.18 0.07
C ASP A 100 -0.60 -7.98 -0.69
N VAL A 101 -0.58 -8.05 -2.02
CA VAL A 101 -0.16 -6.96 -2.90
C VAL A 101 -1.32 -6.56 -3.79
N SER A 102 -1.65 -5.29 -3.77
CA SER A 102 -2.65 -4.71 -4.66
C SER A 102 -2.02 -3.57 -5.47
N GLU A 103 -2.75 -3.02 -6.43
CA GLU A 103 -2.33 -1.82 -7.17
C GLU A 103 -1.96 -0.64 -6.24
N LYS A 104 -2.59 -0.59 -5.07
CA LYS A 104 -2.47 0.55 -4.15
C LYS A 104 -1.56 0.30 -2.96
N ARG A 105 -1.49 -0.93 -2.47
CA ARG A 105 -0.86 -1.23 -1.17
C ARG A 105 -0.25 -2.62 -1.14
N LEU A 106 0.82 -2.71 -0.37
CA LEU A 106 1.39 -3.96 0.14
C LEU A 106 1.00 -4.11 1.61
N TYR A 107 0.61 -5.33 2.01
CA TYR A 107 0.46 -5.74 3.39
C TYR A 107 1.20 -7.04 3.62
N LEU A 108 2.04 -7.06 4.66
CA LEU A 108 2.75 -8.26 5.11
C LEU A 108 2.41 -8.49 6.59
N ARG A 109 1.99 -9.69 6.95
CA ARG A 109 1.68 -10.07 8.32
C ARG A 109 2.49 -11.28 8.72
N LEU A 110 3.19 -11.11 9.83
CA LEU A 110 4.04 -12.11 10.43
C LEU A 110 3.52 -12.47 11.81
N LYS A 111 3.52 -13.76 12.13
CA LYS A 111 3.18 -14.28 13.43
C LYS A 111 4.45 -14.84 14.10
N SER A 112 4.69 -14.48 15.36
CA SER A 112 5.72 -15.15 16.16
C SER A 112 5.33 -16.59 16.42
N LEU A 113 6.27 -17.49 16.34
CA LEU A 113 6.10 -18.88 16.74
C LEU A 113 6.29 -19.07 18.24
N GLU A 114 6.85 -18.08 18.93
CA GLU A 114 6.90 -18.07 20.39
C GLU A 114 5.51 -17.77 20.96
N GLN A 115 5.03 -18.66 21.80
CA GLN A 115 3.77 -18.46 22.51
C GLN A 115 3.98 -17.52 23.70
N LEU A 116 3.14 -16.49 23.81
CA LEU A 116 3.20 -15.52 24.92
C LEU A 116 2.57 -16.01 26.23
N GLY A 117 2.13 -17.26 26.28
CA GLY A 117 1.42 -17.82 27.39
C GLY A 117 -0.08 -18.00 27.11
N THR A 118 -0.82 -18.34 28.16
CA THR A 118 -2.27 -18.50 28.09
C THR A 118 -2.97 -17.17 28.29
N GLY A 119 -4.03 -16.90 27.51
CA GLY A 119 -4.89 -15.74 27.68
C GLY A 119 -5.66 -15.78 29.01
N ALA A 120 -6.68 -14.90 29.13
CA ALA A 120 -7.49 -14.79 30.35
C ALA A 120 -8.23 -16.07 30.74
N ASN A 121 -8.45 -16.99 29.79
CA ASN A 121 -9.03 -18.30 30.03
C ASN A 121 -7.99 -19.41 29.85
N VAL A 122 -8.10 -20.44 30.65
CA VAL A 122 -7.27 -21.64 30.54
C VAL A 122 -7.49 -22.29 29.16
N GLY A 123 -6.44 -22.32 28.33
CA GLY A 123 -6.48 -22.87 26.96
C GLY A 123 -6.42 -21.84 25.82
N ASP A 124 -6.49 -20.55 26.11
CA ASP A 124 -6.29 -19.51 25.12
C ASP A 124 -4.78 -19.33 24.85
N HIS A 125 -4.35 -19.74 23.68
CA HIS A 125 -2.98 -19.49 23.23
C HIS A 125 -2.88 -18.12 22.57
N MET A 126 -2.02 -17.26 23.08
CA MET A 126 -1.73 -15.96 22.50
C MET A 126 -0.38 -16.00 21.77
N ALA A 127 -0.35 -15.41 20.59
CA ALA A 127 0.88 -15.20 19.85
C ALA A 127 0.97 -13.75 19.41
N ASN A 128 2.18 -13.20 19.48
CA ASN A 128 2.51 -11.91 18.91
C ASN A 128 2.71 -12.00 17.41
N GLY A 129 2.61 -10.84 16.78
CA GLY A 129 2.98 -10.68 15.38
C GLY A 129 3.27 -9.24 15.03
N ILE A 130 3.71 -9.08 13.81
CA ILE A 130 4.04 -7.77 13.23
C ILE A 130 3.33 -7.66 11.89
N GLY A 131 2.66 -6.53 11.68
CA GLY A 131 2.09 -6.16 10.40
C GLY A 131 2.88 -5.01 9.78
N PHE A 132 3.18 -5.12 8.52
CA PHE A 132 3.80 -4.08 7.71
C PHE A 132 2.84 -3.64 6.62
N GLY A 133 2.82 -2.36 6.33
CA GLY A 133 2.06 -1.81 5.21
C GLY A 133 2.84 -0.73 4.49
N ASN A 134 2.70 -0.69 3.18
CA ASN A 134 3.28 0.36 2.34
C ASN A 134 2.35 0.71 1.18
N SER A 135 2.50 1.92 0.65
CA SER A 135 1.85 2.37 -0.56
C SER A 135 2.80 3.17 -1.43
N GLU A 136 3.16 2.61 -2.56
CA GLU A 136 4.00 3.29 -3.56
C GLU A 136 3.27 4.41 -4.31
N VAL A 137 1.95 4.45 -4.21
CA VAL A 137 1.09 5.37 -4.97
C VAL A 137 0.41 6.43 -4.10
N GLY A 138 0.89 6.61 -2.85
CA GLY A 138 0.35 7.62 -1.96
C GLY A 138 -1.04 7.30 -1.40
N ALA A 139 -1.50 6.05 -1.47
CA ALA A 139 -2.77 5.60 -0.88
C ALA A 139 -2.67 5.31 0.63
N GLY A 140 -1.51 5.52 1.23
CA GLY A 140 -1.21 5.35 2.65
C GLY A 140 0.26 5.59 2.91
N SER A 141 0.63 5.65 4.18
CA SER A 141 2.03 5.74 4.62
C SER A 141 2.64 4.36 4.86
N VAL A 142 3.95 4.31 4.92
CA VAL A 142 4.65 3.16 5.50
C VAL A 142 4.20 3.03 6.95
N ASN A 143 3.82 1.85 7.36
CA ASN A 143 3.40 1.59 8.73
C ASN A 143 3.87 0.23 9.20
N VAL A 144 4.19 0.19 10.49
CA VAL A 144 4.49 -1.05 11.22
C VAL A 144 3.56 -1.08 12.42
N HIS A 145 2.91 -2.20 12.65
CA HIS A 145 1.99 -2.36 13.76
C HIS A 145 2.14 -3.74 14.40
N GLN A 146 1.97 -3.76 15.70
CA GLN A 146 1.93 -5.01 16.45
C GLN A 146 0.58 -5.69 16.24
N LEU A 147 0.62 -7.00 16.08
CA LEU A 147 -0.55 -7.86 15.99
C LEU A 147 -0.58 -8.80 17.17
N PHE A 148 -1.77 -9.05 17.69
CA PHE A 148 -2.02 -10.08 18.67
C PHE A 148 -2.98 -11.10 18.05
N TRP A 149 -2.59 -12.35 18.16
CA TRP A 149 -3.39 -13.49 17.69
C TRP A 149 -3.89 -14.22 18.93
N THR A 150 -5.19 -14.27 19.10
CA THR A 150 -5.82 -15.08 20.15
C THR A 150 -6.52 -16.25 19.48
N LEU A 151 -6.16 -17.46 19.83
CA LEU A 151 -6.89 -18.66 19.45
C LEU A 151 -8.06 -18.80 20.44
N ALA A 152 -9.16 -18.14 20.16
CA ALA A 152 -10.40 -18.33 20.91
C ALA A 152 -11.16 -19.51 20.30
N CYS A 153 -11.19 -20.62 21.02
CA CYS A 153 -11.96 -21.85 20.74
C CYS A 153 -11.52 -22.73 19.56
N THR A 154 -11.84 -24.01 19.70
CA THR A 154 -11.66 -25.14 18.79
C THR A 154 -12.22 -24.96 17.37
N ASN A 155 -12.96 -23.89 17.09
CA ASN A 155 -13.57 -23.60 15.77
C ASN A 155 -12.80 -22.59 14.92
N GLY A 156 -11.54 -22.27 15.27
CA GLY A 156 -10.66 -21.48 14.39
C GLY A 156 -10.98 -19.99 14.22
N MET A 157 -11.81 -19.40 15.09
CA MET A 157 -12.03 -17.96 15.07
C MET A 157 -10.81 -17.23 15.61
N GLN A 158 -10.14 -16.46 14.74
CA GLN A 158 -9.01 -15.60 15.08
C GLN A 158 -9.51 -14.18 15.25
N THR A 159 -9.27 -13.56 16.40
CA THR A 159 -9.46 -12.13 16.58
C THR A 159 -8.13 -11.41 16.46
N GLN A 160 -8.09 -10.37 15.64
CA GLN A 160 -6.94 -9.48 15.50
C GLN A 160 -7.22 -8.18 16.25
N ASN A 161 -6.42 -7.87 17.24
CA ASN A 161 -6.46 -6.55 17.90
C ASN A 161 -5.27 -5.72 17.42
N LYS A 162 -5.54 -4.62 16.74
CA LYS A 162 -4.54 -3.65 16.30
C LYS A 162 -4.25 -2.68 17.44
N THR A 163 -3.08 -2.79 18.08
CA THR A 163 -2.79 -2.03 19.31
C THR A 163 -1.93 -0.78 19.09
N ARG A 164 -1.11 -0.72 18.05
CA ARG A 164 -0.24 0.43 17.79
C ARG A 164 0.19 0.49 16.33
N SER A 165 0.11 1.66 15.73
CA SER A 165 0.74 1.97 14.43
C SER A 165 1.71 3.12 14.62
N SER A 166 2.92 3.01 14.10
CA SER A 166 3.83 4.13 13.91
C SER A 166 3.92 4.46 12.43
N HIS A 167 3.87 5.74 12.13
CA HIS A 167 4.07 6.28 10.79
C HIS A 167 5.52 6.74 10.68
N ILE A 168 6.19 6.30 9.66
CA ILE A 168 7.54 6.71 9.31
C ILE A 168 7.47 7.71 8.16
#